data_ba9683333f85ea7e5304a92bcaf0fa61
#
_entry.id   ba9683333f85ea7e5304a92bcaf0fa61
#
_cell.length_a   1.000
_cell.length_b   1.000
_cell.length_c   1.000
_cell.angle_alpha   90.00
_cell.angle_beta   90.00
_cell.angle_gamma   90.00
#
_symmetry.space_group_name_H-M   'P 1'
#
loop_
_entity.id
_entity.type
_entity.pdbx_description
1 polymer ?
#
loop_
_entity_poly.entity_id
_entity_poly.type
_entity_poly.pdbx_seq_one_letter_code
_entity_poly.pdbx_strand_id
1 'polypeptide(L)'
;MNATAEILMVEDNEDDIAVALWAFSKHNLQGRVEVVRDGQQALDRVLAQPLGQIKVILLDLRMPRVDGREVLRRLRADERTRTVPVVVVSSSSHADDIAACYRLGANSYVCKRYSTARAGEYLIDVVHYWVDLNRIPESPGQDQK
;
A
#
# COMPACT_ATOMS: atom_id res chain seq x y z
N MET A 1 10.77 -12.44 -2.86
CA MET A 1 10.08 -11.38 -3.57
C MET A 1 9.03 -11.96 -4.50
N ASN A 2 7.88 -11.32 -4.60
CA ASN A 2 6.78 -11.84 -5.39
C ASN A 2 6.61 -11.00 -6.66
N ALA A 3 7.09 -11.52 -7.79
CA ALA A 3 7.07 -10.80 -9.06
C ALA A 3 5.64 -10.62 -9.61
N THR A 4 4.68 -11.40 -9.12
CA THR A 4 3.29 -11.30 -9.57
C THR A 4 2.42 -10.49 -8.61
N ALA A 5 2.99 -9.92 -7.55
CA ALA A 5 2.21 -9.17 -6.59
C ALA A 5 1.64 -7.91 -7.22
N GLU A 6 0.38 -7.65 -6.94
CA GLU A 6 -0.31 -6.43 -7.35
C GLU A 6 -0.50 -5.47 -6.18
N ILE A 7 -0.32 -5.97 -4.96
CA ILE A 7 -0.51 -5.23 -3.72
C ILE A 7 0.78 -5.30 -2.94
N LEU A 8 1.36 -4.15 -2.61
CA LEU A 8 2.49 -4.09 -1.70
C LEU A 8 1.97 -3.55 -0.37
N MET A 9 2.00 -4.37 0.67
CA MET A 9 1.55 -3.97 1.99
C MET A 9 2.76 -3.64 2.85
N VAL A 10 2.80 -2.42 3.37
CA VAL A 10 3.88 -1.92 4.22
C VAL A 10 3.33 -1.78 5.63
N GLU A 11 3.69 -2.71 6.51
CA GLU A 11 3.12 -2.80 7.85
C GLU A 11 4.10 -3.52 8.77
N ASP A 12 4.35 -2.97 9.96
CA ASP A 12 5.28 -3.59 10.91
C ASP A 12 4.58 -4.37 12.03
N ASN A 13 3.29 -4.15 12.22
CA ASN A 13 2.55 -4.82 13.29
C ASN A 13 2.12 -6.21 12.86
N GLU A 14 2.66 -7.24 13.52
CA GLU A 14 2.39 -8.63 13.10
C GLU A 14 0.92 -9.02 13.23
N ASP A 15 0.21 -8.48 14.21
CA ASP A 15 -1.22 -8.78 14.35
C ASP A 15 -2.01 -8.17 13.19
N ASP A 16 -1.69 -6.95 12.80
CA ASP A 16 -2.36 -6.31 11.67
C ASP A 16 -2.05 -7.04 10.37
N ILE A 17 -0.81 -7.49 10.21
CA ILE A 17 -0.43 -8.29 9.03
C ILE A 17 -1.25 -9.58 8.99
N ALA A 18 -1.34 -10.28 10.12
CA ALA A 18 -2.06 -11.55 10.19
C ALA A 18 -3.55 -11.36 9.84
N VAL A 19 -4.16 -10.31 10.38
CA VAL A 19 -5.57 -10.01 10.10
C VAL A 19 -5.77 -9.72 8.62
N ALA A 20 -4.90 -8.91 8.03
CA ALA A 20 -5.00 -8.56 6.61
C ALA A 20 -4.83 -9.80 5.73
N LEU A 21 -3.80 -10.60 5.99
CA LEU A 21 -3.55 -11.80 5.19
C LEU A 21 -4.68 -12.81 5.31
N TRP A 22 -5.29 -12.93 6.48
CA TRP A 22 -6.43 -13.82 6.66
C TRP A 22 -7.62 -13.35 5.82
N ALA A 23 -7.92 -12.04 5.83
CA ALA A 23 -8.99 -11.50 5.01
C ALA A 23 -8.70 -11.71 3.53
N PHE A 24 -7.46 -11.46 3.10
CA PHE A 24 -7.08 -11.67 1.70
C PHE A 24 -7.22 -13.14 1.30
N SER A 25 -6.85 -14.07 2.18
CA SER A 25 -6.96 -15.50 1.85
C SER A 25 -8.40 -15.94 1.66
N LYS A 26 -9.33 -15.35 2.40
CA LYS A 26 -10.75 -15.68 2.24
C LYS A 26 -11.29 -15.25 0.88
N HIS A 27 -10.64 -14.32 0.21
CA HIS A 27 -11.04 -13.80 -1.09
C HIS A 27 -10.08 -14.21 -2.19
N ASN A 28 -9.23 -15.19 -1.92
CA ASN A 28 -8.24 -15.72 -2.88
C ASN A 28 -7.26 -14.66 -3.38
N LEU A 29 -6.89 -13.72 -2.51
CA LEU A 29 -5.97 -12.65 -2.86
C LEU A 29 -4.57 -12.85 -2.30
N GLN A 30 -4.33 -13.90 -1.50
CA GLN A 30 -3.07 -14.06 -0.80
C GLN A 30 -1.86 -14.17 -1.73
N GLY A 31 -2.03 -14.70 -2.93
CA GLY A 31 -0.94 -14.79 -3.90
C GLY A 31 -0.64 -13.49 -4.60
N ARG A 32 -1.44 -12.44 -4.37
CA ARG A 32 -1.32 -11.15 -5.03
C ARG A 32 -0.72 -10.08 -4.13
N VAL A 33 -0.35 -10.45 -2.89
CA VAL A 33 0.15 -9.52 -1.87
C VAL A 33 1.60 -9.84 -1.55
N GLU A 34 2.40 -8.80 -1.51
CA GLU A 34 3.74 -8.86 -0.95
C GLU A 34 3.78 -7.96 0.27
N VAL A 35 4.35 -8.46 1.37
CA VAL A 35 4.42 -7.71 2.63
C VAL A 35 5.86 -7.31 2.89
N VAL A 36 6.07 -6.03 3.21
CA VAL A 36 7.34 -5.54 3.76
C VAL A 36 7.03 -4.92 5.12
N ARG A 37 7.99 -4.96 6.03
CA ARG A 37 7.70 -4.74 7.44
C ARG A 37 8.23 -3.43 8.01
N ASP A 38 8.89 -2.63 7.21
CA ASP A 38 9.28 -1.29 7.63
C ASP A 38 9.49 -0.39 6.42
N GLY A 39 9.65 0.90 6.70
CA GLY A 39 9.76 1.88 5.63
C GLY A 39 11.01 1.72 4.78
N GLN A 40 12.12 1.29 5.38
CA GLN A 40 13.34 1.09 4.62
C GLN A 40 13.20 -0.09 3.65
N GLN A 41 12.57 -1.18 4.10
CA GLN A 41 12.28 -2.32 3.23
C GLN A 41 11.39 -1.90 2.06
N ALA A 42 10.39 -1.05 2.35
CA ALA A 42 9.50 -0.57 1.29
C ALA A 42 10.27 0.22 0.24
N LEU A 43 11.13 1.14 0.68
CA LEU A 43 11.91 1.95 -0.24
C LEU A 43 12.90 1.09 -1.03
N ASP A 44 13.57 0.17 -0.37
CA ASP A 44 14.50 -0.72 -1.04
C ASP A 44 13.78 -1.52 -2.12
N ARG A 45 12.57 -2.01 -1.81
CA ARG A 45 11.78 -2.80 -2.75
C ARG A 45 11.41 -2.01 -3.99
N VAL A 46 10.91 -0.79 -3.82
CA VAL A 46 10.37 -0.02 -4.95
C VAL A 46 11.43 0.73 -5.72
N LEU A 47 12.56 1.07 -5.09
CA LEU A 47 13.62 1.84 -5.75
C LEU A 47 14.67 0.96 -6.39
N ALA A 48 14.91 -0.24 -5.84
CA ALA A 48 15.91 -1.17 -6.40
C ALA A 48 15.39 -1.97 -7.58
N GLN A 49 14.07 -2.07 -7.74
CA GLN A 49 13.46 -2.89 -8.78
C GLN A 49 12.25 -2.19 -9.36
N PRO A 50 11.89 -2.49 -10.60
CA PRO A 50 10.66 -1.96 -11.16
C PRO A 50 9.46 -2.36 -10.29
N LEU A 51 8.44 -1.50 -10.26
CA LEU A 51 7.21 -1.82 -9.55
C LEU A 51 6.56 -3.09 -10.10
N GLY A 52 6.79 -3.37 -11.39
CA GLY A 52 6.24 -4.55 -12.01
C GLY A 52 4.73 -4.45 -12.09
N GLN A 53 4.04 -5.38 -11.45
CA GLN A 53 2.59 -5.43 -11.47
C GLN A 53 1.94 -4.77 -10.26
N ILE A 54 2.71 -4.09 -9.41
CA ILE A 54 2.15 -3.41 -8.24
C ILE A 54 1.16 -2.34 -8.70
N LYS A 55 -0.07 -2.45 -8.26
CA LYS A 55 -1.13 -1.52 -8.59
C LYS A 55 -1.52 -0.61 -7.43
N VAL A 56 -1.16 -1.00 -6.22
CA VAL A 56 -1.45 -0.19 -5.04
C VAL A 56 -0.46 -0.53 -3.93
N ILE A 57 -0.08 0.49 -3.19
CA ILE A 57 0.72 0.33 -1.97
C ILE A 57 -0.20 0.67 -0.79
N LEU A 58 -0.37 -0.28 0.12
CA LEU A 58 -1.10 -0.05 1.38
C LEU A 58 -0.04 0.30 2.42
N LEU A 59 -0.09 1.51 2.93
CA LEU A 59 1.02 2.07 3.69
C LEU A 59 0.59 2.47 5.08
N ASP A 60 1.20 1.83 6.10
CA ASP A 60 1.02 2.25 7.48
C ASP A 60 1.90 3.47 7.76
N LEU A 61 1.42 4.38 8.60
CA LEU A 61 2.17 5.59 8.94
C LEU A 61 3.21 5.35 10.03
N ARG A 62 2.87 4.54 11.03
CA ARG A 62 3.70 4.43 12.24
C ARG A 62 4.57 3.20 12.17
N MET A 63 5.78 3.41 11.71
CA MET A 63 6.77 2.33 11.61
C MET A 63 8.11 2.86 12.14
N PRO A 64 8.96 1.97 12.66
CA PRO A 64 10.28 2.40 13.14
C PRO A 64 11.18 2.81 12.00
N ARG A 65 12.17 3.63 12.33
CA ARG A 65 13.21 4.14 11.43
C ARG A 65 12.66 5.06 10.37
N VAL A 66 12.20 4.53 9.24
CA VAL A 66 11.60 5.33 8.18
C VAL A 66 10.09 5.15 8.26
N ASP A 67 9.38 6.19 8.71
CA ASP A 67 7.94 6.09 8.87
C ASP A 67 7.21 6.26 7.54
N GLY A 68 5.89 6.06 7.57
CA GLY A 68 5.09 6.08 6.35
C GLY A 68 5.10 7.43 5.64
N ARG A 69 5.17 8.53 6.37
CA ARG A 69 5.20 9.85 5.72
C ARG A 69 6.48 10.02 4.90
N GLU A 70 7.59 9.57 5.44
CA GLU A 70 8.86 9.64 4.70
C GLU A 70 8.84 8.71 3.47
N VAL A 71 8.27 7.52 3.62
CA VAL A 71 8.10 6.63 2.47
C VAL A 71 7.30 7.32 1.38
N LEU A 72 6.16 7.92 1.76
CA LEU A 72 5.29 8.59 0.81
C LEU A 72 6.01 9.75 0.12
N ARG A 73 6.72 10.57 0.89
CA ARG A 73 7.46 11.70 0.34
C ARG A 73 8.47 11.22 -0.70
N ARG A 74 9.20 10.16 -0.40
CA ARG A 74 10.23 9.65 -1.30
C ARG A 74 9.65 8.97 -2.54
N LEU A 75 8.50 8.30 -2.40
CA LEU A 75 7.82 7.73 -3.57
C LEU A 75 7.43 8.83 -4.54
N ARG A 76 6.93 9.95 -4.04
CA ARG A 76 6.46 11.04 -4.91
C ARG A 76 7.60 11.86 -5.50
N ALA A 77 8.79 11.79 -4.91
CA ALA A 77 9.95 12.52 -5.41
C ALA A 77 10.70 11.78 -6.52
N ASP A 78 10.44 10.49 -6.71
CA ASP A 78 11.15 9.68 -7.70
C ASP A 78 10.23 9.43 -8.90
N GLU A 79 10.73 9.71 -10.12
CA GLU A 79 9.93 9.56 -11.33
C GLU A 79 9.38 8.16 -11.53
N ARG A 80 10.10 7.15 -11.06
CA ARG A 80 9.70 5.76 -11.27
C ARG A 80 8.50 5.36 -10.43
N THR A 81 8.23 6.10 -9.35
CA THR A 81 7.22 5.70 -8.38
C THR A 81 6.17 6.77 -8.11
N ARG A 82 6.32 7.97 -8.68
CA ARG A 82 5.50 9.09 -8.25
C ARG A 82 4.02 8.98 -8.62
N THR A 83 3.66 8.08 -9.52
CA THR A 83 2.26 7.91 -9.89
C THR A 83 1.63 6.63 -9.33
N VAL A 84 2.39 5.82 -8.59
CA VAL A 84 1.82 4.59 -8.03
C VAL A 84 0.75 4.97 -7.00
N PRO A 85 -0.43 4.34 -7.04
CA PRO A 85 -1.44 4.60 -6.03
C PRO A 85 -0.96 4.19 -4.64
N VAL A 86 -1.12 5.10 -3.67
CA VAL A 86 -0.79 4.85 -2.29
C VAL A 86 -2.01 5.10 -1.43
N VAL A 87 -2.45 4.08 -0.72
CA VAL A 87 -3.53 4.16 0.25
C VAL A 87 -2.91 4.05 1.63
N VAL A 88 -3.02 5.12 2.42
CA VAL A 88 -2.55 5.09 3.80
C VAL A 88 -3.58 4.33 4.62
N VAL A 89 -3.12 3.36 5.42
CA VAL A 89 -3.97 2.58 6.32
C VAL A 89 -3.43 2.78 7.72
N SER A 90 -4.13 3.55 8.53
CA SER A 90 -3.61 3.99 9.82
C SER A 90 -4.68 3.89 10.91
N SER A 91 -4.24 3.67 12.15
CA SER A 91 -5.15 3.73 13.29
C SER A 91 -5.52 5.16 13.67
N SER A 92 -4.81 6.15 13.14
CA SER A 92 -5.09 7.55 13.47
C SER A 92 -6.26 8.09 12.66
N SER A 93 -7.19 8.76 13.32
CA SER A 93 -8.26 9.50 12.66
C SER A 93 -8.11 11.01 12.85
N HIS A 94 -6.93 11.46 13.30
CA HIS A 94 -6.69 12.88 13.51
C HIS A 94 -6.65 13.64 12.19
N ALA A 95 -7.35 14.78 12.16
CA ALA A 95 -7.43 15.60 10.95
C ALA A 95 -6.05 16.03 10.45
N ASP A 96 -5.13 16.31 11.38
CA ASP A 96 -3.78 16.75 10.99
C ASP A 96 -3.01 15.64 10.28
N ASP A 97 -3.14 14.40 10.74
CA ASP A 97 -2.48 13.26 10.10
C ASP A 97 -3.03 13.04 8.71
N ILE A 98 -4.34 13.09 8.58
CA ILE A 98 -5.00 12.89 7.29
C ILE A 98 -4.58 13.99 6.31
N ALA A 99 -4.61 15.25 6.75
CA ALA A 99 -4.24 16.37 5.90
C ALA A 99 -2.78 16.28 5.46
N ALA A 100 -1.89 15.90 6.38
CA ALA A 100 -0.46 15.77 6.06
C ALA A 100 -0.24 14.71 4.97
N CYS A 101 -0.94 13.59 5.06
CA CYS A 101 -0.79 12.53 4.08
C CYS A 101 -1.26 12.96 2.70
N TYR A 102 -2.39 13.64 2.60
CA TYR A 102 -2.85 14.12 1.30
C TYR A 102 -1.90 15.17 0.72
N ARG A 103 -1.35 16.05 1.56
CA ARG A 103 -0.36 17.02 1.08
C ARG A 103 0.90 16.34 0.54
N LEU A 104 1.27 15.21 1.13
CA LEU A 104 2.43 14.45 0.68
C LEU A 104 2.13 13.58 -0.54
N GLY A 105 0.90 13.52 -0.99
CA GLY A 105 0.55 12.82 -2.20
C GLY A 105 -0.14 11.48 -2.04
N ALA A 106 -0.73 11.20 -0.88
CA ALA A 106 -1.55 10.00 -0.73
C ALA A 106 -2.77 10.09 -1.63
N ASN A 107 -3.16 8.97 -2.21
CA ASN A 107 -4.37 8.90 -3.02
C ASN A 107 -5.60 8.69 -2.16
N SER A 108 -5.43 8.06 -1.00
CA SER A 108 -6.55 7.72 -0.14
C SER A 108 -6.03 7.49 1.28
N TYR A 109 -6.90 7.66 2.26
CA TYR A 109 -6.58 7.46 3.66
C TYR A 109 -7.70 6.64 4.29
N VAL A 110 -7.36 5.50 4.87
CA VAL A 110 -8.32 4.59 5.46
C VAL A 110 -7.93 4.37 6.92
N CYS A 111 -8.89 4.53 7.83
CA CYS A 111 -8.64 4.24 9.24
C CYS A 111 -8.80 2.74 9.49
N LYS A 112 -7.84 2.16 10.23
CA LYS A 112 -7.89 0.75 10.57
C LYS A 112 -9.14 0.47 11.41
N ARG A 113 -9.77 -0.67 11.17
CA ARG A 113 -10.97 -1.09 11.87
C ARG A 113 -10.70 -2.41 12.55
N TYR A 114 -10.97 -2.45 13.83
CA TYR A 114 -10.63 -3.59 14.66
C TYR A 114 -11.84 -4.40 15.12
N SER A 115 -12.99 -4.23 14.50
CA SER A 115 -14.16 -5.03 14.80
C SER A 115 -13.84 -6.52 14.55
N THR A 116 -14.03 -7.36 15.55
CA THR A 116 -13.66 -8.76 15.43
C THR A 116 -14.49 -9.49 14.38
N ALA A 117 -15.75 -9.11 14.21
CA ALA A 117 -16.63 -9.79 13.27
C ALA A 117 -16.20 -9.58 11.82
N ARG A 118 -15.55 -8.46 11.53
CA ARG A 118 -15.17 -8.12 10.16
C ARG A 118 -13.74 -7.62 10.08
N ALA A 119 -12.89 -8.16 10.95
CA ALA A 119 -11.49 -7.75 10.98
C ALA A 119 -10.85 -7.95 9.60
N GLY A 120 -10.25 -6.92 9.08
CA GLY A 120 -9.57 -6.96 7.79
C GLY A 120 -10.46 -6.85 6.56
N GLU A 121 -11.77 -7.04 6.70
CA GLU A 121 -12.66 -7.04 5.53
C GLU A 121 -12.72 -5.69 4.83
N TYR A 122 -12.54 -4.59 5.56
CA TYR A 122 -12.54 -3.28 4.92
C TYR A 122 -11.43 -3.14 3.88
N LEU A 123 -10.34 -3.90 4.04
CA LEU A 123 -9.25 -3.87 3.06
C LEU A 123 -9.64 -4.51 1.74
N ILE A 124 -10.62 -5.41 1.76
CA ILE A 124 -11.07 -6.08 0.54
C ILE A 124 -11.71 -5.05 -0.40
N ASP A 125 -12.54 -4.15 0.14
CA ASP A 125 -13.13 -3.10 -0.68
C ASP A 125 -12.07 -2.17 -1.26
N VAL A 126 -11.07 -1.83 -0.45
CA VAL A 126 -9.95 -0.97 -0.89
C VAL A 126 -9.20 -1.64 -2.03
N VAL A 127 -8.80 -2.88 -1.83
CA VAL A 127 -8.02 -3.62 -2.82
C VAL A 127 -8.84 -3.84 -4.10
N HIS A 128 -10.10 -4.17 -3.95
CA HIS A 128 -10.96 -4.38 -5.11
C HIS A 128 -11.00 -3.13 -6.00
N TYR A 129 -11.15 -1.95 -5.39
CA TYR A 129 -11.16 -0.72 -6.18
C TYR A 129 -9.81 -0.51 -6.88
N TRP A 130 -8.71 -0.58 -6.13
CA TRP A 130 -7.41 -0.18 -6.67
C TRP A 130 -6.80 -1.21 -7.61
N VAL A 131 -7.12 -2.49 -7.45
CA VAL A 131 -6.56 -3.56 -8.27
C VAL A 131 -7.47 -3.88 -9.45
N ASP A 132 -8.77 -3.94 -9.22
CA ASP A 132 -9.71 -4.41 -10.23
C ASP A 132 -10.43 -3.31 -10.99
N LEU A 133 -10.65 -2.16 -10.37
CA LEU A 133 -11.43 -1.08 -10.98
C LEU A 133 -10.59 0.10 -11.45
N ASN A 134 -9.62 0.51 -10.64
CA ASN A 134 -8.79 1.65 -10.97
C ASN A 134 -7.87 1.32 -12.16
N ARG A 135 -7.55 2.34 -12.94
CA ARG A 135 -6.58 2.20 -14.03
C ARG A 135 -5.36 3.05 -13.71
N ILE A 136 -4.19 2.46 -13.87
CA ILE A 136 -2.91 3.16 -13.63
C ILE A 136 -2.27 3.45 -14.98
N PRO A 137 -1.36 4.45 -15.04
CA PRO A 137 -0.63 4.73 -16.28
C PRO A 137 0.23 3.53 -16.67
N GLU A 138 0.33 3.28 -17.96
CA GLU A 138 1.24 2.24 -18.43
C GLU A 138 2.67 2.74 -18.34
N SER A 139 3.59 1.81 -18.13
CA SER A 139 5.00 2.18 -18.09
C SER A 139 5.45 2.66 -19.46
N PRO A 140 6.35 3.66 -19.52
CA PRO A 140 6.89 4.09 -20.78
C PRO A 140 7.48 2.92 -21.57
N GLY A 141 7.16 2.86 -22.86
CA GLY A 141 7.69 1.84 -23.75
C GLY A 141 6.90 0.53 -23.79
N GLN A 142 5.81 0.43 -23.08
CA GLN A 142 4.99 -0.78 -23.08
C GLN A 142 3.79 -0.71 -23.99
N ASP A 143 3.57 0.40 -24.56
CA ASP A 143 2.37 0.57 -25.31
C ASP A 143 2.37 -0.01 -26.61
N GLN A 144 2.08 -0.32 -27.10
CA GLN A 144 2.20 -0.56 -28.23
C GLN A 144 1.23 -0.79 -28.93
N LYS A 145 1.07 -0.79 -29.15
CA LYS A 145 0.47 -0.86 -29.89
C LYS A 145 -0.22 -0.85 -30.14
#